data_269efb533395c567ebf50f2890ec5427
#
_entry.id   269efb533395c567ebf50f2890ec5427
#
_cell.length_a   1.000
_cell.length_b   1.000
_cell.length_c   1.000
_cell.angle_alpha   90.00
_cell.angle_beta   90.00
_cell.angle_gamma   90.00
#
_symmetry.space_group_name_H-M   'P 1'
#
loop_
_entity.id
_entity.type
_entity.pdbx_description
1 polymer ?
#
loop_
_entity_poly.entity_id
_entity_poly.type
_entity_poly.pdbx_seq_one_letter_code
_entity_poly.pdbx_strand_id
1 'polypeptide(L)'
;QAQSERVLQFTESFRHLSYLPKPEKKLFSLTATLQNLRELLSGDFKESNIIFTLTCEPKTIYMKGDENQLSQVLLNLLKNSMQALEGKEKGRISIHAQQDEHISIDIADNGPGIPPELQEKIFIPFFTTKSEGSGIGLSLCKQIIRLHDGHLTIQESNPGKTIFHIDMPL
;
A
#
# COMPACT_ATOMS: atom_id res chain seq x y z
N GLN A 1 28.99 -1.70 10.68
CA GLN A 1 28.12 -2.57 9.87
C GLN A 1 26.71 -1.97 9.70
N ALA A 2 25.98 -1.63 10.76
CA ALA A 2 24.63 -1.05 10.68
C ALA A 2 24.55 0.27 9.88
N GLN A 3 25.58 1.09 9.91
CA GLN A 3 25.63 2.37 9.19
C GLN A 3 25.82 2.19 7.68
N SER A 4 26.58 1.15 7.28
CA SER A 4 26.80 0.79 5.87
C SER A 4 25.52 0.18 5.25
N GLU A 5 24.78 -0.61 5.99
CA GLU A 5 23.48 -1.18 5.56
C GLU A 5 22.43 -0.08 5.37
N ARG A 6 22.37 0.92 6.26
CA ARG A 6 21.49 2.07 6.12
C ARG A 6 21.80 2.92 4.88
N VAL A 7 23.08 3.14 4.59
CA VAL A 7 23.51 3.90 3.39
C VAL A 7 23.15 3.13 2.12
N LEU A 8 23.32 1.80 2.11
CA LEU A 8 22.94 0.95 0.98
C LEU A 8 21.44 0.96 0.76
N GLN A 9 20.62 0.79 1.81
CA GLN A 9 19.16 0.88 1.73
C GLN A 9 18.71 2.26 1.25
N PHE A 10 19.35 3.32 1.72
CA PHE A 10 19.06 4.69 1.28
C PHE A 10 19.37 4.86 -0.22
N THR A 11 20.52 4.36 -0.68
CA THR A 11 20.96 4.48 -2.07
C THR A 11 20.04 3.68 -3.01
N GLU A 12 19.66 2.47 -2.62
CA GLU A 12 18.71 1.65 -3.38
C GLU A 12 17.34 2.30 -3.44
N SER A 13 16.85 2.79 -2.33
CA SER A 13 15.58 3.46 -2.22
C SER A 13 15.53 4.77 -3.03
N PHE A 14 16.61 5.53 -3.03
CA PHE A 14 16.78 6.74 -3.85
C PHE A 14 16.79 6.41 -5.35
N ARG A 15 17.46 5.32 -5.74
CA ARG A 15 17.44 4.84 -7.13
C ARG A 15 16.02 4.47 -7.56
N HIS A 16 15.26 3.77 -6.73
CA HIS A 16 13.87 3.42 -7.02
C HIS A 16 12.97 4.64 -7.19
N LEU A 17 13.19 5.70 -6.42
CA LEU A 17 12.43 6.94 -6.55
C LEU A 17 12.84 7.75 -7.79
N SER A 18 14.14 7.76 -8.11
CA SER A 18 14.70 8.57 -9.21
C SER A 18 14.56 7.92 -10.59
N TYR A 19 14.47 6.60 -10.65
CA TYR A 19 14.39 5.81 -11.88
C TYR A 19 13.25 4.79 -11.84
N LEU A 20 12.04 5.29 -11.59
CA LEU A 20 10.88 4.42 -11.76
C LEU A 20 10.65 4.19 -13.26
N PRO A 21 10.74 2.94 -13.77
CA PRO A 21 10.50 2.66 -15.17
C PRO A 21 9.04 2.99 -15.54
N LYS A 22 8.83 3.39 -16.80
CA LYS A 22 7.47 3.56 -17.31
C LYS A 22 6.68 2.25 -17.14
N PRO A 23 5.41 2.31 -16.71
CA PRO A 23 4.61 1.11 -16.54
C PRO A 23 4.37 0.40 -17.88
N GLU A 24 4.60 -0.90 -17.89
CA GLU A 24 4.19 -1.78 -19.00
C GLU A 24 2.73 -2.18 -18.80
N LYS A 25 1.81 -1.31 -19.22
CA LYS A 25 0.37 -1.48 -19.02
C LYS A 25 -0.17 -2.64 -19.88
N LYS A 26 -0.62 -3.71 -19.25
CA LYS A 26 -1.28 -4.87 -19.84
C LYS A 26 -2.59 -5.16 -19.12
N LEU A 27 -3.51 -5.83 -19.78
CA LEU A 27 -4.72 -6.32 -19.11
C LEU A 27 -4.36 -7.48 -18.18
N PHE A 28 -4.77 -7.39 -16.92
CA PHE A 28 -4.58 -8.44 -15.92
C PHE A 28 -5.76 -8.49 -14.94
N SER A 29 -5.86 -9.58 -14.18
CA SER A 29 -6.89 -9.74 -13.15
C SER A 29 -6.44 -9.13 -11.83
N LEU A 30 -7.00 -7.98 -11.47
CA LEU A 30 -6.78 -7.36 -10.16
C LEU A 30 -7.19 -8.30 -9.02
N THR A 31 -8.32 -9.00 -9.19
CA THR A 31 -8.80 -9.97 -8.18
C THR A 31 -7.78 -11.07 -7.92
N ALA A 32 -7.18 -11.64 -8.98
CA ALA A 32 -6.14 -12.66 -8.83
C ALA A 32 -4.90 -12.11 -8.13
N THR A 33 -4.47 -10.90 -8.49
CA THR A 33 -3.34 -10.23 -7.84
C THR A 33 -3.59 -10.02 -6.35
N LEU A 34 -4.78 -9.55 -5.96
CA LEU A 34 -5.16 -9.37 -4.56
C LEU A 34 -5.22 -10.69 -3.78
N GLN A 35 -5.70 -11.77 -4.42
CA GLN A 35 -5.70 -13.10 -3.82
C GLN A 35 -4.29 -13.64 -3.61
N ASN A 36 -3.40 -13.46 -4.58
CA ASN A 36 -1.99 -13.86 -4.47
C ASN A 36 -1.28 -13.11 -3.33
N LEU A 37 -1.54 -11.81 -3.16
CA LEU A 37 -1.00 -11.03 -2.06
C LEU A 37 -1.52 -11.51 -0.70
N ARG A 38 -2.81 -11.85 -0.60
CA ARG A 38 -3.39 -12.44 0.61
C ARG A 38 -2.69 -13.75 0.97
N GLU A 39 -2.46 -14.62 0.00
CA GLU A 39 -1.77 -15.89 0.22
C GLU A 39 -0.32 -15.68 0.63
N LEU A 40 0.39 -14.77 -0.04
CA LEU A 40 1.77 -14.42 0.26
C LEU A 40 1.95 -13.94 1.71
N LEU A 41 1.02 -13.11 2.20
CA LEU A 41 1.08 -12.51 3.54
C LEU A 41 0.35 -13.33 4.61
N SER A 42 -0.23 -14.47 4.26
CA SER A 42 -1.06 -15.27 5.18
C SER A 42 -0.30 -15.72 6.44
N GLY A 43 0.98 -16.06 6.31
CA GLY A 43 1.86 -16.40 7.43
C GLY A 43 2.07 -15.21 8.36
N ASP A 44 2.42 -14.07 7.80
CA ASP A 44 2.67 -12.84 8.55
C ASP A 44 1.42 -12.35 9.29
N PHE A 45 0.24 -12.42 8.65
CA PHE A 45 -1.04 -12.10 9.29
C PHE A 45 -1.32 -13.01 10.48
N LYS A 46 -1.03 -14.31 10.34
CA LYS A 46 -1.22 -15.30 11.39
C LYS A 46 -0.27 -15.08 12.57
N GLU A 47 1.01 -14.83 12.29
CA GLU A 47 2.01 -14.53 13.33
C GLU A 47 1.69 -13.25 14.09
N SER A 48 1.19 -12.23 13.40
CA SER A 48 0.83 -10.94 13.98
C SER A 48 -0.60 -10.91 14.56
N ASN A 49 -1.31 -12.03 14.56
CA ASN A 49 -2.71 -12.14 15.02
C ASN A 49 -3.65 -11.12 14.34
N ILE A 50 -3.47 -10.94 13.03
CA ILE A 50 -4.26 -10.02 12.21
C ILE A 50 -5.34 -10.79 11.45
N ILE A 51 -6.59 -10.34 11.56
CA ILE A 51 -7.70 -10.81 10.75
C ILE A 51 -7.71 -10.01 9.45
N PHE A 52 -7.49 -10.72 8.33
CA PHE A 52 -7.50 -10.13 7.00
C PHE A 52 -8.77 -10.50 6.24
N THR A 53 -9.41 -9.52 5.60
CA THR A 53 -10.57 -9.71 4.72
C THR A 53 -10.34 -9.08 3.35
N LEU A 54 -10.84 -9.75 2.31
CA LEU A 54 -10.77 -9.29 0.93
C LEU A 54 -12.14 -9.39 0.27
N THR A 55 -12.64 -8.28 -0.25
CA THR A 55 -13.88 -8.22 -1.02
C THR A 55 -13.64 -7.56 -2.37
N CYS A 56 -14.26 -8.09 -3.42
CA CYS A 56 -14.21 -7.55 -4.77
C CYS A 56 -15.63 -7.46 -5.36
N GLU A 57 -15.98 -6.31 -5.88
CA GLU A 57 -17.27 -6.04 -6.53
C GLU A 57 -17.08 -5.37 -7.91
N PRO A 58 -17.34 -6.10 -9.01
CA PRO A 58 -17.78 -7.50 -9.10
C PRO A 58 -16.73 -8.50 -8.60
N LYS A 59 -17.10 -9.75 -8.45
CA LYS A 59 -16.19 -10.82 -7.95
C LYS A 59 -14.88 -10.94 -8.74
N THR A 60 -14.90 -10.56 -10.01
CA THR A 60 -13.74 -10.56 -10.89
C THR A 60 -13.59 -9.18 -11.50
N ILE A 61 -12.45 -8.53 -11.22
CA ILE A 61 -12.09 -7.22 -11.74
C ILE A 61 -10.87 -7.40 -12.63
N TYR A 62 -10.96 -6.89 -13.86
CA TYR A 62 -9.83 -6.77 -14.78
C TYR A 62 -9.47 -5.30 -14.92
N MET A 63 -8.17 -5.03 -15.02
CA MET A 63 -7.69 -3.67 -15.23
C MET A 63 -6.49 -3.64 -16.18
N LYS A 64 -6.26 -2.49 -16.80
CA LYS A 64 -5.08 -2.23 -17.61
C LYS A 64 -4.04 -1.50 -16.77
N GLY A 65 -2.89 -2.14 -16.54
CA GLY A 65 -1.82 -1.56 -15.73
C GLY A 65 -0.57 -2.43 -15.75
N ASP A 66 0.44 -1.99 -15.03
CA ASP A 66 1.63 -2.79 -14.74
C ASP A 66 1.40 -3.54 -13.44
N GLU A 67 1.12 -4.85 -13.56
CA GLU A 67 0.78 -5.72 -12.43
C GLU A 67 1.88 -5.73 -11.37
N ASN A 68 3.16 -5.72 -11.78
CA ASN A 68 4.29 -5.74 -10.84
C ASN A 68 4.37 -4.46 -10.02
N GLN A 69 4.24 -3.30 -10.68
CA GLN A 69 4.25 -2.01 -10.00
C GLN A 69 3.04 -1.85 -9.06
N LEU A 70 1.85 -2.27 -9.49
CA LEU A 70 0.64 -2.22 -8.67
C LEU A 70 0.71 -3.20 -7.49
N SER A 71 1.26 -4.40 -7.69
CA SER A 71 1.53 -5.34 -6.60
C SER A 71 2.49 -4.75 -5.56
N GLN A 72 3.52 -4.01 -6.01
CA GLN A 72 4.44 -3.31 -5.12
C GLN A 72 3.73 -2.24 -4.27
N VAL A 73 2.82 -1.46 -4.86
CA VAL A 73 2.01 -0.49 -4.13
C VAL A 73 1.16 -1.17 -3.06
N LEU A 74 0.40 -2.20 -3.45
CA LEU A 74 -0.48 -2.92 -2.54
C LEU A 74 0.29 -3.57 -1.40
N LEU A 75 1.41 -4.23 -1.70
CA LEU A 75 2.28 -4.84 -0.70
C LEU A 75 2.82 -3.79 0.29
N ASN A 76 3.21 -2.64 -0.20
CA ASN A 76 3.74 -1.56 0.64
C ASN A 76 2.67 -0.98 1.58
N LEU A 77 1.45 -0.76 1.08
CA LEU A 77 0.33 -0.29 1.89
C LEU A 77 -0.06 -1.34 2.94
N LEU A 78 -0.11 -2.64 2.58
CA LEU A 78 -0.39 -3.72 3.52
C LEU A 78 0.68 -3.83 4.61
N LYS A 79 1.97 -3.72 4.27
CA LYS A 79 3.05 -3.70 5.26
C LYS A 79 2.95 -2.50 6.19
N ASN A 80 2.57 -1.33 5.69
CA ASN A 80 2.33 -0.16 6.53
C ASN A 80 1.18 -0.39 7.51
N SER A 81 0.07 -0.99 7.07
CA SER A 81 -1.04 -1.36 7.93
C SER A 81 -0.63 -2.40 8.99
N MET A 82 0.14 -3.42 8.62
CA MET A 82 0.66 -4.42 9.57
C MET A 82 1.53 -3.76 10.64
N GLN A 83 2.43 -2.86 10.26
CA GLN A 83 3.29 -2.13 11.20
C GLN A 83 2.47 -1.22 12.13
N ALA A 84 1.40 -0.60 11.63
CA ALA A 84 0.49 0.20 12.46
C ALA A 84 -0.26 -0.65 13.51
N LEU A 85 -0.32 -1.96 13.29
CA LEU A 85 -1.00 -2.91 14.18
C LEU A 85 -0.04 -3.67 15.11
N GLU A 86 1.26 -3.35 15.10
CA GLU A 86 2.23 -3.98 16.00
C GLU A 86 1.81 -3.80 17.47
N GLY A 87 1.78 -4.92 18.20
CA GLY A 87 1.36 -4.93 19.61
C GLY A 87 -0.16 -4.85 19.83
N LYS A 88 -0.98 -4.81 18.78
CA LYS A 88 -2.44 -4.79 18.90
C LYS A 88 -3.00 -6.22 18.97
N GLU A 89 -3.73 -6.54 20.05
CA GLU A 89 -4.28 -7.90 20.26
C GLU A 89 -5.30 -8.34 19.20
N LYS A 90 -6.05 -7.40 18.62
CA LYS A 90 -7.13 -7.66 17.65
C LYS A 90 -6.93 -6.80 16.40
N GLY A 91 -5.82 -7.01 15.71
CA GLY A 91 -5.53 -6.36 14.45
C GLY A 91 -6.50 -6.79 13.35
N ARG A 92 -6.98 -5.83 12.56
CA ARG A 92 -7.80 -6.08 11.37
C ARG A 92 -7.30 -5.27 10.21
N ILE A 93 -7.17 -5.93 9.07
CA ILE A 93 -6.90 -5.31 7.78
C ILE A 93 -7.94 -5.78 6.79
N SER A 94 -8.48 -4.88 6.00
CA SER A 94 -9.39 -5.23 4.91
C SER A 94 -8.97 -4.58 3.61
N ILE A 95 -9.17 -5.29 2.50
CA ILE A 95 -9.15 -4.72 1.16
C ILE A 95 -10.56 -4.82 0.58
N HIS A 96 -11.06 -3.71 0.09
CA HIS A 96 -12.27 -3.65 -0.73
C HIS A 96 -11.91 -3.07 -2.09
N ALA A 97 -12.12 -3.84 -3.15
CA ALA A 97 -11.92 -3.42 -4.53
C ALA A 97 -13.27 -3.36 -5.25
N GLN A 98 -13.53 -2.26 -5.91
CA GLN A 98 -14.78 -2.02 -6.63
C GLN A 98 -14.49 -1.52 -8.05
N GLN A 99 -15.30 -1.96 -9.00
CA GLN A 99 -15.26 -1.50 -10.38
C GLN A 99 -16.65 -1.00 -10.79
N ASP A 100 -16.74 0.30 -10.97
CA ASP A 100 -17.89 1.01 -11.54
C ASP A 100 -17.43 1.80 -12.78
N GLU A 101 -17.56 3.12 -12.75
CA GLU A 101 -16.97 4.03 -13.77
C GLU A 101 -15.44 4.12 -13.63
N HIS A 102 -14.91 3.77 -12.47
CA HIS A 102 -13.50 3.71 -12.12
C HIS A 102 -13.21 2.39 -11.39
N ILE A 103 -11.94 2.13 -11.13
CA ILE A 103 -11.51 1.07 -10.22
C ILE A 103 -11.06 1.75 -8.94
N SER A 104 -11.73 1.44 -7.83
CA SER A 104 -11.33 1.88 -6.50
C SER A 104 -10.82 0.71 -5.65
N ILE A 105 -9.80 0.97 -4.85
CA ILE A 105 -9.24 0.00 -3.90
C ILE A 105 -9.06 0.69 -2.57
N ASP A 106 -9.77 0.23 -1.56
CA ASP A 106 -9.64 0.68 -0.17
C ASP A 106 -8.83 -0.33 0.62
N ILE A 107 -7.77 0.13 1.25
CA ILE A 107 -6.98 -0.64 2.21
C ILE A 107 -7.21 -0.01 3.58
N ALA A 108 -7.93 -0.73 4.44
CA ALA A 108 -8.32 -0.26 5.76
C ALA A 108 -7.65 -1.07 6.87
N ASP A 109 -7.22 -0.38 7.92
CA ASP A 109 -6.76 -1.00 9.16
C ASP A 109 -7.43 -0.37 10.39
N ASN A 110 -7.42 -1.10 11.50
CA ASN A 110 -7.93 -0.62 12.78
C ASN A 110 -6.81 -0.14 13.73
N GLY A 111 -5.74 0.39 13.17
CA GLY A 111 -4.59 0.93 13.90
C GLY A 111 -4.87 2.26 14.62
N PRO A 112 -3.82 2.93 15.10
CA PRO A 112 -3.96 4.17 15.89
C PRO A 112 -4.39 5.38 15.06
N GLY A 113 -4.38 5.30 13.74
CA GLY A 113 -4.61 6.43 12.85
C GLY A 113 -3.33 7.24 12.60
N ILE A 114 -3.45 8.21 11.72
CA ILE A 114 -2.39 9.14 11.36
C ILE A 114 -2.83 10.54 11.81
N PRO A 115 -2.06 11.22 12.67
CA PRO A 115 -2.39 12.58 13.09
C PRO A 115 -2.65 13.50 11.90
N PRO A 116 -3.65 14.39 11.94
CA PRO A 116 -4.00 15.26 10.81
C PRO A 116 -2.82 16.06 10.24
N GLU A 117 -1.93 16.54 11.12
CA GLU A 117 -0.72 17.31 10.76
C GLU A 117 0.32 16.48 10.00
N LEU A 118 0.22 15.15 10.03
CA LEU A 118 1.13 14.23 9.33
C LEU A 118 0.56 13.67 8.03
N GLN A 119 -0.75 13.74 7.81
CA GLN A 119 -1.42 13.08 6.68
C GLN A 119 -0.92 13.54 5.30
N GLU A 120 -0.54 14.80 5.15
CA GLU A 120 0.09 15.29 3.91
C GLU A 120 1.59 14.95 3.87
N LYS A 121 2.25 14.97 5.02
CA LYS A 121 3.70 14.77 5.13
C LYS A 121 4.13 13.34 4.85
N ILE A 122 3.29 12.33 5.14
CA ILE A 122 3.65 10.92 4.93
C ILE A 122 3.92 10.55 3.48
N PHE A 123 3.47 11.38 2.51
CA PHE A 123 3.75 11.20 1.09
C PHE A 123 5.00 11.95 0.61
N ILE A 124 5.64 12.74 1.48
CA ILE A 124 6.89 13.43 1.16
C ILE A 124 8.04 12.40 1.22
N PRO A 125 8.89 12.31 0.18
CA PRO A 125 10.04 11.42 0.19
C PRO A 125 10.92 11.64 1.43
N PHE A 126 11.39 10.54 2.02
CA PHE A 126 12.24 10.51 3.23
C PHE A 126 11.56 10.95 4.52
N PHE A 127 10.29 11.32 4.49
CA PHE A 127 9.53 11.56 5.71
C PHE A 127 9.13 10.23 6.34
N THR A 128 9.50 10.03 7.60
CA THR A 128 9.13 8.85 8.38
C THR A 128 9.00 9.20 9.85
N THR A 129 8.03 8.59 10.52
CA THR A 129 7.88 8.62 11.98
C THR A 129 8.47 7.35 12.62
N LYS A 130 8.99 6.42 11.81
CA LYS A 130 9.51 5.12 12.25
C LYS A 130 11.03 5.16 12.32
N SER A 131 11.60 4.56 13.37
CA SER A 131 13.06 4.51 13.59
C SER A 131 13.82 3.77 12.49
N GLU A 132 13.21 2.79 11.85
CA GLU A 132 13.80 1.95 10.81
C GLU A 132 13.16 2.14 9.42
N GLY A 133 12.30 3.13 9.27
CA GLY A 133 11.63 3.43 8.01
C GLY A 133 12.51 4.24 7.06
N SER A 134 12.57 3.86 5.76
CA SER A 134 13.26 4.66 4.73
C SER A 134 12.53 5.97 4.38
N GLY A 135 11.24 6.08 4.72
CA GLY A 135 10.39 7.22 4.36
C GLY A 135 10.08 7.33 2.86
N ILE A 136 10.32 6.27 2.08
CA ILE A 136 10.17 6.29 0.62
C ILE A 136 8.93 5.52 0.16
N GLY A 137 8.47 4.56 0.94
CA GLY A 137 7.42 3.64 0.52
C GLY A 137 6.16 4.33 0.02
N LEU A 138 5.59 5.26 0.79
CA LEU A 138 4.34 5.93 0.42
C LEU A 138 4.53 6.94 -0.72
N SER A 139 5.66 7.64 -0.80
CA SER A 139 5.96 8.52 -1.92
C SER A 139 6.12 7.74 -3.22
N LEU A 140 6.75 6.56 -3.17
CA LEU A 140 6.86 5.65 -4.30
C LEU A 140 5.49 5.13 -4.74
N CYS A 141 4.63 4.72 -3.79
CA CYS A 141 3.26 4.32 -4.09
C CYS A 141 2.49 5.43 -4.82
N LYS A 142 2.58 6.65 -4.32
CA LYS A 142 1.90 7.80 -4.95
C LYS A 142 2.40 8.06 -6.36
N GLN A 143 3.71 7.92 -6.61
CA GLN A 143 4.30 8.08 -7.93
C GLN A 143 3.86 6.96 -8.89
N ILE A 144 3.86 5.71 -8.46
CA ILE A 144 3.39 4.57 -9.28
C ILE A 144 1.92 4.78 -9.67
N ILE A 145 1.07 5.11 -8.72
CA ILE A 145 -0.36 5.33 -8.99
C ILE A 145 -0.57 6.49 -9.96
N ARG A 146 0.20 7.58 -9.83
CA ARG A 146 0.16 8.70 -10.81
C ARG A 146 0.58 8.29 -12.21
N LEU A 147 1.59 7.42 -12.36
CA LEU A 147 2.01 6.87 -13.66
C LEU A 147 0.94 5.98 -14.31
N HIS A 148 -0.02 5.51 -13.51
CA HIS A 148 -1.20 4.79 -13.95
C HIS A 148 -2.43 5.70 -14.11
N ASP A 149 -2.23 7.02 -14.09
CA ASP A 149 -3.29 8.03 -14.20
C ASP A 149 -4.30 7.99 -13.05
N GLY A 150 -3.90 7.41 -11.91
CA GLY A 150 -4.71 7.27 -10.71
C GLY A 150 -4.31 8.23 -9.59
N HIS A 151 -5.01 8.10 -8.47
CA HIS A 151 -4.80 8.88 -7.26
C HIS A 151 -4.70 7.97 -6.04
N LEU A 152 -3.77 8.27 -5.14
CA LEU A 152 -3.64 7.64 -3.81
C LEU A 152 -3.84 8.70 -2.75
N THR A 153 -4.82 8.50 -1.89
CA THR A 153 -5.21 9.43 -0.82
C THR A 153 -5.46 8.70 0.49
N ILE A 154 -5.51 9.45 1.59
CA ILE A 154 -6.11 8.99 2.84
C ILE A 154 -7.58 9.42 2.82
N GLN A 155 -8.48 8.46 2.77
CA GLN A 155 -9.92 8.72 2.79
C GLN A 155 -10.42 9.00 4.20
N GLU A 156 -9.90 8.28 5.18
CA GLU A 156 -10.24 8.43 6.59
C GLU A 156 -9.03 8.04 7.44
N SER A 157 -8.75 8.79 8.49
CA SER A 157 -7.78 8.38 9.50
C SER A 157 -8.15 8.96 10.86
N ASN A 158 -8.54 8.05 11.76
CA ASN A 158 -8.91 8.31 13.15
C ASN A 158 -8.34 7.17 14.01
N PRO A 159 -8.24 7.34 15.35
CA PRO A 159 -7.91 6.23 16.23
C PRO A 159 -8.88 5.06 16.03
N GLY A 160 -8.34 3.92 15.64
CA GLY A 160 -9.11 2.71 15.34
C GLY A 160 -9.53 2.52 13.88
N LYS A 161 -9.18 3.46 12.98
CA LYS A 161 -9.48 3.33 11.55
C LYS A 161 -8.57 4.20 10.69
N THR A 162 -7.89 3.58 9.72
CA THR A 162 -7.19 4.28 8.64
C THR A 162 -7.58 3.63 7.32
N ILE A 163 -7.92 4.43 6.31
CA ILE A 163 -8.24 3.97 4.97
C ILE A 163 -7.34 4.69 3.97
N PHE A 164 -6.47 3.95 3.31
CA PHE A 164 -5.81 4.36 2.07
C PHE A 164 -6.71 4.03 0.89
N HIS A 165 -7.01 5.04 0.09
CA HIS A 165 -7.87 4.94 -1.07
C HIS A 165 -7.06 5.12 -2.35
N ILE A 166 -7.18 4.16 -3.26
CA ILE A 166 -6.64 4.22 -4.62
C ILE A 166 -7.82 4.34 -5.58
N ASP A 167 -7.78 5.36 -6.43
CA ASP A 167 -8.70 5.54 -7.54
C ASP A 167 -7.94 5.46 -8.86
N MET A 168 -8.42 4.63 -9.79
CA MET A 168 -7.77 4.32 -11.06
C MET A 168 -8.77 4.39 -12.20
N PRO A 169 -8.38 4.91 -13.38
CA PRO A 169 -9.22 4.82 -14.58
C PRO A 169 -9.41 3.36 -15.01
N LEU A 170 -10.47 3.10 -15.78
CA LEU A 170 -10.73 1.81 -16.43
C LEU A 170 -9.72 1.50 -17.54
#